data_ea7d1ee78a5790a20bf857c6c7f4600b
#
_entry.id   ea7d1ee78a5790a20bf857c6c7f4600b
#
_cell.length_a   1.000
_cell.length_b   1.000
_cell.length_c   1.000
_cell.angle_alpha   90.00
_cell.angle_beta   90.00
_cell.angle_gamma   90.00
#
_symmetry.space_group_name_H-M   'P 1'
#
loop_
_entity.id
_entity.type
_entity.pdbx_description
1 polymer ?
#
loop_
_entity_poly.entity_id
_entity_poly.type
_entity_poly.pdbx_seq_one_letter_code
_entity_poly.pdbx_strand_id
1 'polypeptide(L)'
;WYIASIYITLSLLVLELIRLSQRIKPWFPKWMKGHWQQTKLTLFFLIVFGVTGLMIHAYHTVMNPIVKNVYITLPKAAGDRDSLTIVMMSDLHIGEVIGKDLVQKYVALSNAQHPDMVVLAGDIMDYESRFAENAHIEDDLKQLKAPLGVYIVYGNHEYRANRNAKYRWLQKTGGTLLIDSVVQPDSTFYLIGRDDFIHKKRKSLHSLMEGVDTGKPII
;
A
#
# COMPACT_ATOMS: atom_id res chain seq x y z
N TRP A 1 -3.34 13.34 13.00
CA TRP A 1 -4.15 14.47 13.42
C TRP A 1 -5.43 14.61 12.56
N TYR A 2 -5.30 14.77 11.25
CA TYR A 2 -6.43 14.96 10.32
C TYR A 2 -7.49 13.85 10.42
N ILE A 3 -7.07 12.59 10.41
CA ILE A 3 -7.98 11.43 10.52
C ILE A 3 -8.71 11.44 11.88
N ALA A 4 -7.99 11.70 12.97
CA ALA A 4 -8.60 11.79 14.31
C ALA A 4 -9.67 12.90 14.36
N SER A 5 -9.44 14.06 13.74
CA SER A 5 -10.42 15.15 13.69
C SER A 5 -11.69 14.77 12.91
N ILE A 6 -11.57 13.97 11.85
CA ILE A 6 -12.73 13.43 11.11
C ILE A 6 -13.59 12.55 12.04
N TYR A 7 -12.97 11.58 12.73
CA TYR A 7 -13.71 10.69 13.64
C TYR A 7 -14.38 11.46 14.79
N ILE A 8 -13.69 12.44 15.37
CA ILE A 8 -14.27 13.31 16.41
C ILE A 8 -15.47 14.07 15.85
N THR A 9 -15.33 14.71 14.69
CA THR A 9 -16.39 15.49 14.05
C THR A 9 -17.62 14.64 13.72
N LEU A 10 -17.41 13.44 13.14
CA LEU A 10 -18.50 12.51 12.84
C LEU A 10 -19.20 12.05 14.13
N SER A 11 -18.44 11.74 15.18
CA SER A 11 -19.01 11.35 16.49
C SER A 11 -19.87 12.48 17.08
N LEU A 12 -19.38 13.71 17.04
CA LEU A 12 -20.14 14.89 17.51
C LEU A 12 -21.39 15.13 16.67
N LEU A 13 -21.30 14.96 15.33
CA LEU A 13 -22.44 15.07 14.42
C LEU A 13 -23.54 14.04 14.78
N VAL A 14 -23.16 12.79 15.00
CA VAL A 14 -24.09 11.72 15.41
C VAL A 14 -24.76 12.08 16.73
N LEU A 15 -24.00 12.53 17.74
CA LEU A 15 -24.56 12.95 19.02
C LEU A 15 -25.51 14.14 18.86
N GLU A 16 -25.21 15.08 17.99
CA GLU A 16 -26.10 16.22 17.72
C GLU A 16 -27.40 15.78 17.04
N LEU A 17 -27.35 14.87 16.07
CA LEU A 17 -28.54 14.29 15.44
C LEU A 17 -29.42 13.54 16.46
N ILE A 18 -28.80 12.78 17.36
CA ILE A 18 -29.48 12.11 18.48
C ILE A 18 -30.14 13.16 19.41
N ARG A 19 -29.44 14.25 19.70
CA ARG A 19 -29.99 15.35 20.50
C ARG A 19 -31.18 16.02 19.81
N LEU A 20 -31.05 16.25 18.51
CA LEU A 20 -32.14 16.89 17.73
C LEU A 20 -33.38 15.99 17.63
N SER A 21 -33.22 14.67 17.58
CA SER A 21 -34.34 13.72 17.55
C SER A 21 -35.24 13.86 18.79
N GLN A 22 -34.68 14.30 19.92
CA GLN A 22 -35.45 14.62 21.15
C GLN A 22 -36.49 15.72 20.97
N ARG A 23 -36.31 16.61 19.97
CA ARG A 23 -37.31 17.67 19.67
C ARG A 23 -38.54 17.11 18.97
N ILE A 24 -38.38 15.99 18.24
CA ILE A 24 -39.47 15.32 17.53
C ILE A 24 -40.19 14.37 18.48
N LYS A 25 -39.46 13.54 19.20
CA LYS A 25 -40.00 12.60 20.19
C LYS A 25 -39.06 12.50 21.36
N PRO A 26 -39.49 12.95 22.58
CA PRO A 26 -38.66 12.87 23.77
C PRO A 26 -38.56 11.43 24.27
N TRP A 27 -37.39 10.78 24.03
CA TRP A 27 -37.13 9.42 24.40
C TRP A 27 -35.95 9.21 25.38
N PHE A 28 -35.24 10.32 25.73
CA PHE A 28 -34.17 10.21 26.71
C PHE A 28 -34.71 9.88 28.11
N PRO A 29 -34.06 8.91 28.81
CA PRO A 29 -34.45 8.53 30.16
C PRO A 29 -34.44 9.74 31.11
N LYS A 30 -35.33 9.73 32.12
CA LYS A 30 -35.45 10.84 33.11
C LYS A 30 -34.14 11.07 33.87
N TRP A 31 -33.39 9.98 34.20
CA TRP A 31 -32.11 10.09 34.91
C TRP A 31 -31.05 10.88 34.10
N MET A 32 -31.05 10.75 32.79
CA MET A 32 -30.12 11.45 31.90
C MET A 32 -30.39 12.96 31.86
N LYS A 33 -31.66 13.35 31.96
CA LYS A 33 -32.05 14.76 32.03
C LYS A 33 -31.59 15.39 33.34
N GLY A 34 -31.63 14.68 34.48
CA GLY A 34 -31.14 15.13 35.78
C GLY A 34 -29.62 15.22 35.89
N HIS A 35 -28.88 14.48 35.06
CA HIS A 35 -27.41 14.38 35.11
C HIS A 35 -26.77 14.83 33.81
N TRP A 36 -27.32 15.85 33.15
CA TRP A 36 -26.91 16.24 31.77
C TRP A 36 -25.44 16.61 31.65
N GLN A 37 -24.85 17.30 32.61
CA GLN A 37 -23.44 17.64 32.61
C GLN A 37 -22.53 16.40 32.70
N GLN A 38 -22.88 15.46 33.57
CA GLN A 38 -22.15 14.21 33.72
C GLN A 38 -22.25 13.36 32.45
N THR A 39 -23.46 13.30 31.86
CA THR A 39 -23.67 12.59 30.58
C THR A 39 -22.78 13.16 29.47
N LYS A 40 -22.71 14.48 29.32
CA LYS A 40 -21.83 15.12 28.33
C LYS A 40 -20.36 14.80 28.59
N LEU A 41 -19.92 14.87 29.84
CA LEU A 41 -18.54 14.62 30.21
C LEU A 41 -18.16 13.15 29.96
N THR A 42 -19.05 12.23 30.30
CA THR A 42 -18.86 10.80 30.01
C THR A 42 -18.75 10.55 28.48
N LEU A 43 -19.65 11.12 27.68
CA LEU A 43 -19.61 10.99 26.22
C LEU A 43 -18.34 11.62 25.63
N PHE A 44 -17.91 12.77 26.15
CA PHE A 44 -16.66 13.38 25.73
C PHE A 44 -15.47 12.44 25.96
N PHE A 45 -15.33 11.89 27.16
CA PHE A 45 -14.24 10.95 27.44
C PHE A 45 -14.34 9.67 26.64
N LEU A 46 -15.54 9.14 26.41
CA LEU A 46 -15.73 7.96 25.57
C LEU A 46 -15.27 8.22 24.12
N ILE A 47 -15.57 9.38 23.54
CA ILE A 47 -15.10 9.76 22.21
C ILE A 47 -13.57 9.90 22.20
N VAL A 48 -13.01 10.65 23.15
CA VAL A 48 -11.55 10.87 23.21
C VAL A 48 -10.80 9.56 23.37
N PHE A 49 -11.17 8.73 24.33
CA PHE A 49 -10.50 7.45 24.54
C PHE A 49 -10.74 6.46 23.38
N GLY A 50 -11.97 6.45 22.82
CA GLY A 50 -12.30 5.60 21.68
C GLY A 50 -11.48 5.98 20.44
N VAL A 51 -11.40 7.25 20.10
CA VAL A 51 -10.59 7.73 18.96
C VAL A 51 -9.11 7.53 19.21
N THR A 52 -8.62 7.80 20.42
CA THR A 52 -7.22 7.57 20.78
C THR A 52 -6.86 6.07 20.64
N GLY A 53 -7.70 5.18 21.19
CA GLY A 53 -7.50 3.73 21.06
C GLY A 53 -7.51 3.27 19.61
N LEU A 54 -8.42 3.80 18.79
CA LEU A 54 -8.46 3.52 17.34
C LEU A 54 -7.18 3.98 16.65
N MET A 55 -6.67 5.18 16.95
CA MET A 55 -5.43 5.69 16.35
C MET A 55 -4.20 4.85 16.76
N ILE A 56 -4.12 4.45 18.02
CA ILE A 56 -3.05 3.56 18.50
C ILE A 56 -3.13 2.22 17.78
N HIS A 57 -4.31 1.63 17.68
CA HIS A 57 -4.51 0.36 16.96
C HIS A 57 -4.12 0.47 15.49
N ALA A 58 -4.58 1.52 14.79
CA ALA A 58 -4.23 1.78 13.40
C ALA A 58 -2.71 1.93 13.20
N TYR A 59 -2.05 2.69 14.08
CA TYR A 59 -0.59 2.84 14.06
C TYR A 59 0.11 1.48 14.23
N HIS A 60 -0.30 0.68 15.21
CA HIS A 60 0.26 -0.65 15.41
C HIS A 60 0.06 -1.57 14.21
N THR A 61 -1.11 -1.50 13.56
CA THR A 61 -1.40 -2.30 12.36
C THR A 61 -0.44 -1.94 11.22
N VAL A 62 -0.24 -0.65 10.95
CA VAL A 62 0.69 -0.19 9.90
C VAL A 62 2.12 -0.57 10.21
N MET A 63 2.55 -0.40 11.47
CA MET A 63 3.94 -0.67 11.88
C MET A 63 4.27 -2.17 12.02
N ASN A 64 3.29 -3.06 11.91
CA ASN A 64 3.48 -4.51 11.99
C ASN A 64 2.90 -5.18 10.73
N PRO A 65 3.55 -5.06 9.57
CA PRO A 65 3.12 -5.71 8.34
C PRO A 65 3.14 -7.23 8.50
N ILE A 66 2.20 -7.89 7.82
CA ILE A 66 2.07 -9.34 7.81
C ILE A 66 2.19 -9.88 6.39
N VAL A 67 2.72 -11.08 6.26
CA VAL A 67 2.74 -11.81 4.99
C VAL A 67 1.42 -12.54 4.81
N LYS A 68 0.81 -12.38 3.65
CA LYS A 68 -0.40 -13.11 3.24
C LYS A 68 -0.07 -14.02 2.07
N ASN A 69 -0.20 -15.32 2.25
CA ASN A 69 0.03 -16.28 1.18
C ASN A 69 -1.21 -16.43 0.29
N VAL A 70 -0.99 -16.38 -1.02
CA VAL A 70 -2.01 -16.64 -2.04
C VAL A 70 -1.45 -17.70 -2.99
N TYR A 71 -2.19 -18.77 -3.21
CA TYR A 71 -1.80 -19.85 -4.11
C TYR A 71 -2.60 -19.76 -5.40
N ILE A 72 -1.90 -19.72 -6.53
CA ILE A 72 -2.49 -19.61 -7.86
C ILE A 72 -1.96 -20.78 -8.71
N THR A 73 -2.86 -21.56 -9.29
CA THR A 73 -2.50 -22.60 -10.23
C THR A 73 -2.69 -22.08 -11.65
N LEU A 74 -1.63 -22.12 -12.45
CA LEU A 74 -1.70 -21.75 -13.86
C LEU A 74 -1.87 -23.01 -14.72
N PRO A 75 -2.74 -22.99 -15.75
CA PRO A 75 -2.99 -24.15 -16.62
C PRO A 75 -1.90 -24.37 -17.68
N LYS A 76 -0.83 -23.59 -17.63
CA LYS A 76 0.25 -23.63 -18.61
C LYS A 76 1.54 -24.16 -17.99
N ALA A 77 2.20 -25.05 -18.72
CA ALA A 77 3.52 -25.55 -18.34
C ALA A 77 4.57 -24.42 -18.40
N ALA A 78 5.43 -24.38 -17.41
CA ALA A 78 6.56 -23.46 -17.31
C ALA A 78 7.90 -24.20 -17.48
N GLY A 79 8.02 -25.05 -18.52
CA GLY A 79 9.17 -25.92 -18.70
C GLY A 79 9.32 -26.88 -17.50
N ASP A 80 10.53 -26.96 -16.97
CA ASP A 80 10.84 -27.80 -15.79
C ASP A 80 10.54 -27.13 -14.43
N ARG A 81 9.86 -25.96 -14.43
CA ARG A 81 9.53 -25.23 -13.22
C ARG A 81 8.15 -25.63 -12.68
N ASP A 82 8.12 -26.25 -11.51
CA ASP A 82 6.88 -26.67 -10.84
C ASP A 82 6.21 -25.56 -10.05
N SER A 83 6.97 -24.59 -9.56
CA SER A 83 6.46 -23.49 -8.73
C SER A 83 7.30 -22.23 -8.91
N LEU A 84 6.69 -21.08 -8.58
CA LEU A 84 7.33 -19.77 -8.56
C LEU A 84 6.85 -19.03 -7.32
N THR A 85 7.76 -18.68 -6.45
CA THR A 85 7.47 -17.85 -5.26
C THR A 85 7.70 -16.38 -5.60
N ILE A 86 6.63 -15.61 -5.61
CA ILE A 86 6.68 -14.17 -5.87
C ILE A 86 6.28 -13.43 -4.59
N VAL A 87 7.15 -12.56 -4.10
CA VAL A 87 6.73 -11.55 -3.11
C VAL A 87 6.29 -10.31 -3.86
N MET A 88 5.04 -9.91 -3.61
CA MET A 88 4.49 -8.68 -4.16
C MET A 88 4.24 -7.68 -3.04
N MET A 89 4.67 -6.45 -3.26
CA MET A 89 4.39 -5.30 -2.40
C MET A 89 3.85 -4.17 -3.27
N SER A 90 2.76 -3.52 -2.84
CA SER A 90 2.24 -2.32 -3.47
C SER A 90 1.88 -1.28 -2.41
N ASP A 91 1.64 -0.05 -2.83
CA ASP A 91 1.16 1.02 -1.96
C ASP A 91 2.06 1.24 -0.72
N LEU A 92 3.37 1.18 -0.93
CA LEU A 92 4.33 1.38 0.15
C LEU A 92 4.28 2.82 0.66
N HIS A 93 4.01 3.78 -0.22
CA HIS A 93 3.90 5.21 0.10
C HIS A 93 5.06 5.72 0.96
N ILE A 94 6.29 5.35 0.57
CA ILE A 94 7.51 5.79 1.24
C ILE A 94 7.56 7.33 1.21
N GLY A 95 7.69 7.93 2.38
CA GLY A 95 7.64 9.38 2.53
C GLY A 95 7.84 9.81 3.98
N GLU A 96 7.13 10.84 4.37
CA GLU A 96 7.25 11.41 5.71
C GLU A 96 6.74 10.47 6.82
N VAL A 97 5.70 9.67 6.52
CA VAL A 97 5.06 8.78 7.50
C VAL A 97 5.66 7.37 7.44
N ILE A 98 5.83 6.85 6.23
CA ILE A 98 6.41 5.53 6.01
C ILE A 98 7.91 5.71 5.77
N GLY A 99 8.66 5.62 6.85
CA GLY A 99 10.10 5.84 6.86
C GLY A 99 10.93 4.57 6.76
N LYS A 100 12.24 4.75 6.96
CA LYS A 100 13.28 3.73 6.83
C LYS A 100 13.00 2.46 7.64
N ASP A 101 12.60 2.60 8.90
CA ASP A 101 12.40 1.45 9.81
C ASP A 101 11.32 0.49 9.29
N LEU A 102 10.25 1.03 8.69
CA LEU A 102 9.20 0.20 8.14
C LEU A 102 9.62 -0.43 6.81
N VAL A 103 10.38 0.27 5.98
CA VAL A 103 10.95 -0.29 4.74
C VAL A 103 11.92 -1.43 5.06
N GLN A 104 12.74 -1.30 6.09
CA GLN A 104 13.61 -2.40 6.55
C GLN A 104 12.82 -3.63 6.99
N LYS A 105 11.67 -3.45 7.65
CA LYS A 105 10.75 -4.55 7.96
C LYS A 105 10.19 -5.21 6.71
N TYR A 106 9.78 -4.43 5.69
CA TYR A 106 9.29 -4.97 4.42
C TYR A 106 10.38 -5.81 3.73
N VAL A 107 11.61 -5.31 3.68
CA VAL A 107 12.74 -6.03 3.10
C VAL A 107 13.04 -7.33 3.87
N ALA A 108 13.07 -7.28 5.21
CA ALA A 108 13.29 -8.44 6.04
C ALA A 108 12.20 -9.50 5.86
N LEU A 109 10.92 -9.10 5.87
CA LEU A 109 9.79 -9.99 5.66
C LEU A 109 9.79 -10.60 4.25
N SER A 110 10.13 -9.81 3.22
CA SER A 110 10.28 -10.30 1.85
C SER A 110 11.37 -11.35 1.75
N ASN A 111 12.56 -11.05 2.23
CA ASN A 111 13.70 -11.95 2.18
C ASN A 111 13.47 -13.26 2.97
N ALA A 112 12.71 -13.20 4.08
CA ALA A 112 12.34 -14.37 4.87
C ALA A 112 11.41 -15.35 4.11
N GLN A 113 10.75 -14.90 3.04
CA GLN A 113 9.94 -15.79 2.19
C GLN A 113 10.79 -16.55 1.15
N HIS A 114 12.07 -16.26 1.04
CA HIS A 114 12.98 -16.83 0.02
C HIS A 114 12.39 -16.76 -1.40
N PRO A 115 11.95 -15.57 -1.86
CA PRO A 115 11.27 -15.45 -3.15
C PRO A 115 12.18 -15.72 -4.32
N ASP A 116 11.64 -16.33 -5.38
CA ASP A 116 12.32 -16.38 -6.68
C ASP A 116 12.35 -14.99 -7.33
N MET A 117 11.29 -14.21 -7.15
CA MET A 117 11.11 -12.87 -7.72
C MET A 117 10.42 -11.94 -6.74
N VAL A 118 10.79 -10.67 -6.74
CA VAL A 118 10.08 -9.60 -6.01
C VAL A 118 9.47 -8.62 -6.99
N VAL A 119 8.22 -8.23 -6.73
CA VAL A 119 7.50 -7.23 -7.53
C VAL A 119 7.05 -6.08 -6.63
N LEU A 120 7.48 -4.86 -6.95
CA LEU A 120 6.97 -3.62 -6.38
C LEU A 120 5.91 -3.07 -7.33
N ALA A 121 4.64 -3.25 -6.96
CA ALA A 121 3.49 -3.08 -7.85
C ALA A 121 2.87 -1.68 -7.77
N GLY A 122 3.69 -0.64 -7.81
CA GLY A 122 3.29 0.76 -7.88
C GLY A 122 3.04 1.42 -6.52
N ASP A 123 2.88 2.73 -6.54
CA ASP A 123 2.71 3.61 -5.38
C ASP A 123 3.79 3.39 -4.30
N ILE A 124 5.05 3.26 -4.78
CA ILE A 124 6.20 2.99 -3.91
C ILE A 124 6.54 4.25 -3.11
N MET A 125 6.45 5.40 -3.76
CA MET A 125 6.79 6.69 -3.16
C MET A 125 5.54 7.57 -3.07
N ASP A 126 5.32 8.19 -1.90
CA ASP A 126 4.14 9.03 -1.70
C ASP A 126 4.20 10.31 -2.55
N TYR A 127 4.72 11.41 -2.06
CA TYR A 127 4.66 12.71 -2.75
C TYR A 127 6.01 13.15 -3.31
N GLU A 128 7.04 13.27 -2.47
CA GLU A 128 8.36 13.74 -2.86
C GLU A 128 9.46 12.73 -2.54
N SER A 129 10.45 12.60 -3.46
CA SER A 129 11.58 11.69 -3.28
C SER A 129 12.55 12.10 -2.16
N ARG A 130 12.57 13.38 -1.79
CA ARG A 130 13.58 13.91 -0.86
C ARG A 130 13.60 13.22 0.52
N PHE A 131 12.44 12.75 1.02
CA PHE A 131 12.39 12.03 2.31
C PHE A 131 13.10 10.69 2.22
N ALA A 132 12.86 9.96 1.13
CA ALA A 132 13.52 8.69 0.86
C ALA A 132 15.00 8.88 0.56
N GLU A 133 15.36 9.92 -0.20
CA GLU A 133 16.76 10.29 -0.53
C GLU A 133 17.55 10.67 0.72
N ASN A 134 17.01 11.54 1.57
CA ASN A 134 17.68 11.97 2.80
C ASN A 134 17.90 10.83 3.81
N ALA A 135 17.02 9.83 3.81
CA ALA A 135 17.12 8.66 4.68
C ALA A 135 17.90 7.50 4.03
N HIS A 136 18.35 7.65 2.78
CA HIS A 136 19.01 6.59 1.99
C HIS A 136 18.23 5.28 1.95
N ILE A 137 16.91 5.38 1.73
CA ILE A 137 16.01 4.21 1.71
C ILE A 137 16.25 3.33 0.50
N GLU A 138 16.77 3.87 -0.59
CA GLU A 138 17.20 3.09 -1.76
C GLU A 138 18.21 2.00 -1.40
N ASP A 139 19.07 2.22 -0.41
CA ASP A 139 20.05 1.23 0.02
C ASP A 139 19.41 0.08 0.81
N ASP A 140 18.31 0.34 1.50
CA ASP A 140 17.52 -0.72 2.13
C ASP A 140 16.80 -1.57 1.08
N LEU A 141 16.20 -0.95 0.06
CA LEU A 141 15.51 -1.67 -1.03
C LEU A 141 16.48 -2.50 -1.88
N LYS A 142 17.74 -2.10 -2.05
CA LYS A 142 18.79 -2.94 -2.68
C LYS A 142 19.05 -4.25 -1.95
N GLN A 143 18.65 -4.37 -0.70
CA GLN A 143 18.83 -5.60 0.08
C GLN A 143 17.75 -6.65 -0.20
N LEU A 144 16.76 -6.36 -1.04
CA LEU A 144 15.81 -7.36 -1.51
C LEU A 144 16.55 -8.45 -2.29
N LYS A 145 16.30 -9.71 -1.93
CA LYS A 145 16.98 -10.89 -2.49
C LYS A 145 15.98 -11.71 -3.30
N ALA A 146 16.21 -11.79 -4.60
CA ALA A 146 15.40 -12.61 -5.51
C ALA A 146 16.27 -13.05 -6.70
N PRO A 147 16.50 -14.36 -6.91
CA PRO A 147 17.36 -14.86 -8.00
C PRO A 147 16.90 -14.42 -9.39
N LEU A 148 15.59 -14.29 -9.62
CA LEU A 148 15.02 -13.82 -10.90
C LEU A 148 14.88 -12.31 -10.97
N GLY A 149 15.27 -11.59 -9.90
CA GLY A 149 15.29 -10.12 -9.87
C GLY A 149 14.14 -9.46 -9.11
N VAL A 150 14.30 -8.16 -8.97
CA VAL A 150 13.31 -7.24 -8.40
C VAL A 150 12.76 -6.39 -9.53
N TYR A 151 11.44 -6.36 -9.68
CA TYR A 151 10.74 -5.63 -10.75
C TYR A 151 9.83 -4.58 -10.17
N ILE A 152 9.76 -3.45 -10.84
CA ILE A 152 9.04 -2.26 -10.35
C ILE A 152 8.14 -1.75 -11.46
N VAL A 153 6.86 -1.53 -11.16
CA VAL A 153 5.94 -0.79 -12.03
C VAL A 153 5.53 0.53 -11.37
N TYR A 154 5.02 1.45 -12.15
CA TYR A 154 4.45 2.68 -11.65
C TYR A 154 3.01 2.50 -11.18
N GLY A 155 2.67 3.18 -10.08
CA GLY A 155 1.30 3.51 -9.72
C GLY A 155 1.00 4.98 -9.99
N ASN A 156 -0.15 5.45 -9.52
CA ASN A 156 -0.56 6.82 -9.76
C ASN A 156 0.27 7.84 -8.95
N HIS A 157 0.84 7.44 -7.81
CA HIS A 157 1.68 8.32 -6.99
C HIS A 157 3.03 8.61 -7.66
N GLU A 158 3.58 7.73 -8.47
CA GLU A 158 4.81 8.02 -9.23
C GLU A 158 4.62 9.19 -10.22
N TYR A 159 3.37 9.49 -10.62
CA TYR A 159 3.04 10.64 -11.48
C TYR A 159 2.81 11.94 -10.71
N ARG A 160 2.70 11.90 -9.38
CA ARG A 160 2.53 13.09 -8.56
C ARG A 160 3.86 13.77 -8.29
N ALA A 161 3.84 15.09 -8.09
CA ALA A 161 5.03 15.91 -7.87
C ALA A 161 6.11 15.71 -8.95
N ASN A 162 7.36 15.51 -8.59
CA ASN A 162 8.47 15.41 -9.53
C ASN A 162 8.71 13.96 -9.99
N ARG A 163 7.99 13.52 -11.04
CA ARG A 163 8.13 12.20 -11.66
C ARG A 163 9.58 11.85 -12.00
N ASN A 164 10.33 12.79 -12.56
CA ASN A 164 11.71 12.54 -12.98
C ASN A 164 12.65 12.28 -11.79
N ALA A 165 12.42 12.95 -10.66
CA ALA A 165 13.17 12.67 -9.44
C ALA A 165 12.86 11.28 -8.90
N LYS A 166 11.58 10.90 -8.86
CA LYS A 166 11.15 9.55 -8.46
C LYS A 166 11.73 8.47 -9.38
N TYR A 167 11.69 8.68 -10.69
CA TYR A 167 12.30 7.76 -11.66
C TYR A 167 13.79 7.52 -11.36
N ARG A 168 14.57 8.61 -11.20
CA ARG A 168 15.99 8.50 -10.88
C ARG A 168 16.26 7.82 -9.53
N TRP A 169 15.39 8.06 -8.56
CA TRP A 169 15.50 7.40 -7.26
C TRP A 169 15.20 5.90 -7.35
N LEU A 170 14.11 5.54 -8.03
CA LEU A 170 13.75 4.13 -8.25
C LEU A 170 14.86 3.36 -8.98
N GLN A 171 15.55 3.97 -9.94
CA GLN A 171 16.72 3.37 -10.58
C GLN A 171 17.84 3.04 -9.60
N LYS A 172 17.99 3.81 -8.51
CA LYS A 172 19.01 3.56 -7.49
C LYS A 172 18.65 2.37 -6.58
N THR A 173 17.43 1.89 -6.55
CA THR A 173 17.01 0.76 -5.70
C THR A 173 17.53 -0.60 -6.18
N GLY A 174 18.11 -0.67 -7.36
CA GLY A 174 18.59 -1.92 -7.97
C GLY A 174 17.51 -2.76 -8.65
N GLY A 175 16.24 -2.36 -8.59
CA GLY A 175 15.14 -3.02 -9.29
C GLY A 175 15.04 -2.61 -10.76
N THR A 176 14.49 -3.51 -11.58
CA THR A 176 14.21 -3.28 -13.00
C THR A 176 12.85 -2.58 -13.15
N LEU A 177 12.85 -1.38 -13.70
CA LEU A 177 11.62 -0.63 -13.98
C LEU A 177 10.95 -1.19 -15.24
N LEU A 178 9.73 -1.68 -15.08
CA LEU A 178 8.88 -2.17 -16.18
C LEU A 178 7.74 -1.16 -16.44
N ILE A 179 8.01 -0.22 -17.33
CA ILE A 179 7.02 0.79 -17.73
C ILE A 179 6.64 0.50 -19.17
N ASP A 180 5.45 -0.07 -19.39
CA ASP A 180 4.96 -0.54 -20.68
C ASP A 180 6.00 -1.42 -21.40
N SER A 181 6.52 -2.38 -20.70
CA SER A 181 7.58 -3.26 -21.18
C SER A 181 7.35 -4.72 -20.78
N VAL A 182 7.99 -5.61 -21.52
CA VAL A 182 7.93 -7.06 -21.32
C VAL A 182 9.35 -7.56 -21.12
N VAL A 183 9.51 -8.43 -20.15
CA VAL A 183 10.78 -9.13 -19.90
C VAL A 183 10.52 -10.62 -19.74
N GLN A 184 11.56 -11.39 -19.91
CA GLN A 184 11.58 -12.82 -19.64
C GLN A 184 12.64 -13.06 -18.55
N PRO A 185 12.25 -13.11 -17.26
CA PRO A 185 13.19 -13.27 -16.14
C PRO A 185 14.02 -14.54 -16.23
N ASP A 186 13.41 -15.58 -16.78
CA ASP A 186 14.07 -16.80 -17.27
C ASP A 186 13.34 -17.34 -18.50
N SER A 187 13.75 -18.50 -19.01
CA SER A 187 13.14 -19.07 -20.23
C SER A 187 11.71 -19.61 -20.04
N THR A 188 11.17 -19.65 -18.81
CA THR A 188 9.94 -20.37 -18.49
C THR A 188 8.67 -19.52 -18.55
N PHE A 189 8.76 -18.20 -18.35
CA PHE A 189 7.60 -17.31 -18.32
C PHE A 189 7.96 -15.89 -18.77
N TYR A 190 6.92 -15.10 -19.03
CA TYR A 190 7.03 -13.66 -19.30
C TYR A 190 6.47 -12.84 -18.15
N LEU A 191 7.10 -11.69 -17.88
CA LEU A 191 6.61 -10.67 -16.96
C LEU A 191 6.31 -9.40 -17.72
N ILE A 192 5.07 -8.90 -17.62
CA ILE A 192 4.59 -7.68 -18.29
C ILE A 192 4.35 -6.60 -17.26
N GLY A 193 5.14 -5.54 -17.31
CA GLY A 193 4.89 -4.31 -16.52
C GLY A 193 4.16 -3.29 -17.35
N ARG A 194 2.93 -2.95 -16.95
CA ARG A 194 2.16 -1.86 -17.54
C ARG A 194 2.32 -0.58 -16.74
N ASP A 195 2.32 0.53 -17.46
CA ASP A 195 2.25 1.84 -16.83
C ASP A 195 0.86 2.09 -16.21
N ASP A 196 0.76 3.00 -15.26
CA ASP A 196 -0.51 3.33 -14.60
C ASP A 196 -1.51 3.96 -15.60
N PHE A 197 -2.81 3.75 -15.33
CA PHE A 197 -3.87 4.25 -16.20
C PHE A 197 -3.97 5.78 -16.25
N ILE A 198 -3.38 6.48 -15.28
CA ILE A 198 -3.30 7.95 -15.29
C ILE A 198 -2.49 8.45 -16.49
N HIS A 199 -1.54 7.66 -16.95
CA HIS A 199 -0.78 7.91 -18.17
C HIS A 199 -1.61 7.51 -19.40
N LYS A 200 -2.32 8.46 -19.99
CA LYS A 200 -3.24 8.22 -21.10
C LYS A 200 -2.60 7.63 -22.36
N LYS A 201 -1.27 7.71 -22.48
CA LYS A 201 -0.51 7.15 -23.62
C LYS A 201 0.12 5.77 -23.30
N ARG A 202 -0.27 5.15 -22.18
CA ARG A 202 0.23 3.81 -21.86
C ARG A 202 -0.13 2.81 -22.95
N LYS A 203 0.75 1.84 -23.19
CA LYS A 203 0.51 0.80 -24.19
C LYS A 203 -0.69 -0.07 -23.83
N SER A 204 -1.38 -0.56 -24.84
CA SER A 204 -2.42 -1.59 -24.64
C SER A 204 -1.75 -2.92 -24.26
N LEU A 205 -2.48 -3.77 -23.54
CA LEU A 205 -1.98 -5.12 -23.27
C LEU A 205 -1.73 -5.88 -24.57
N HIS A 206 -2.59 -5.71 -25.60
CA HIS A 206 -2.42 -6.30 -26.90
C HIS A 206 -1.06 -5.93 -27.52
N SER A 207 -0.70 -4.65 -27.52
CA SER A 207 0.59 -4.19 -28.04
C SER A 207 1.80 -4.73 -27.25
N LEU A 208 1.66 -4.90 -25.93
CA LEU A 208 2.72 -5.49 -25.11
C LEU A 208 2.86 -7.00 -25.34
N MET A 209 1.81 -7.65 -25.82
CA MET A 209 1.80 -9.09 -26.12
C MET A 209 2.34 -9.42 -27.52
N GLU A 210 2.61 -8.41 -28.35
CA GLU A 210 3.22 -8.63 -29.68
C GLU A 210 4.59 -9.28 -29.53
N GLY A 211 4.75 -10.47 -30.13
CA GLY A 211 5.98 -11.27 -30.05
C GLY A 211 6.15 -12.09 -28.76
N VAL A 212 5.18 -12.06 -27.86
CA VAL A 212 5.19 -12.91 -26.66
C VAL A 212 4.66 -14.30 -27.00
N ASP A 213 5.40 -15.33 -26.63
CA ASP A 213 4.94 -16.73 -26.77
C ASP A 213 3.82 -17.01 -25.75
N THR A 214 2.58 -17.01 -26.25
CA THR A 214 1.40 -17.29 -25.44
C THR A 214 1.26 -18.74 -24.97
N GLY A 215 2.13 -19.64 -25.40
CA GLY A 215 2.24 -21.02 -24.88
C GLY A 215 2.83 -21.05 -23.46
N LYS A 216 3.60 -20.03 -23.07
CA LYS A 216 4.19 -19.89 -21.73
C LYS A 216 3.29 -19.13 -20.77
N PRO A 217 3.47 -19.30 -19.45
CA PRO A 217 2.86 -18.43 -18.45
C PRO A 217 3.24 -16.96 -18.68
N ILE A 218 2.27 -16.07 -18.39
CA ILE A 218 2.46 -14.63 -18.47
C ILE A 218 1.94 -14.04 -17.16
N ILE A 219 2.75 -13.23 -16.51
CA ILE A 219 2.49 -12.57 -15.24
C ILE A 219 2.44 -11.05 -15.45
#